data_f4b812439bfe03876fe9d01fd01f114a
#
_entry.id   f4b812439bfe03876fe9d01fd01f114a
#
_cell.length_a   1.000
_cell.length_b   1.000
_cell.length_c   1.000
_cell.angle_alpha   90.00
_cell.angle_beta   90.00
_cell.angle_gamma   90.00
#
_symmetry.space_group_name_H-M   'P 1'
#
loop_
_entity.id
_entity.type
_entity.pdbx_description
1 polymer ?
#
loop_
_entity_poly.entity_id
_entity_poly.type
_entity_poly.pdbx_seq_one_letter_code
_entity_poly.pdbx_strand_id
1 'polypeptide(L)'
;REYEINLDPSKNIVNTIGSKEGLTHLLMSILNKGDNVVVQDPSYPIHHYAPLIAGANVIKIECLSSENFLNNLNTTLTSHKVKAVLVSFPHNPTTLTVNQEFYDELVNLARRYNFLIINDFAYSDIYFNEEKPPSLLNSDPQFDHTVELYSLTKGYSMAGWRVGFAVGNESAISSLTKLKSLSLIHISEPTRPVL
;
A
#
# COMPACT_ATOMS: atom_id res chain seq x y z
N ARG A 1 5.80 -6.35 -16.31
CA ARG A 1 5.56 -6.19 -17.76
C ARG A 1 4.46 -5.15 -18.05
N GLU A 2 3.34 -5.18 -17.34
CA GLU A 2 2.21 -4.28 -17.62
C GLU A 2 2.49 -2.81 -17.32
N TYR A 3 3.30 -2.53 -16.30
CA TYR A 3 3.70 -1.19 -15.88
C TYR A 3 5.16 -0.87 -16.22
N GLU A 4 5.85 -1.75 -16.93
CA GLU A 4 7.27 -1.62 -17.33
C GLU A 4 8.23 -1.40 -16.16
N ILE A 5 7.84 -1.82 -14.97
CA ILE A 5 8.64 -1.69 -13.74
C ILE A 5 9.60 -2.87 -13.63
N ASN A 6 10.86 -2.58 -13.38
CA ASN A 6 11.91 -3.58 -13.18
C ASN A 6 12.09 -3.83 -11.67
N LEU A 7 11.63 -4.99 -11.20
CA LEU A 7 11.69 -5.41 -9.80
C LEU A 7 12.69 -6.54 -9.63
N ASP A 8 13.47 -6.51 -8.56
CA ASP A 8 14.22 -7.67 -8.09
C ASP A 8 13.30 -8.57 -7.24
N PRO A 9 12.96 -9.78 -7.72
CA PRO A 9 12.04 -10.66 -7.00
C PRO A 9 12.53 -11.09 -5.62
N SER A 10 13.84 -11.02 -5.37
CA SER A 10 14.44 -11.40 -4.09
C SER A 10 14.37 -10.30 -3.03
N LYS A 11 14.12 -9.05 -3.44
CA LYS A 11 14.20 -7.86 -2.59
C LYS A 11 12.92 -7.03 -2.53
N ASN A 12 12.26 -6.90 -3.68
CA ASN A 12 11.19 -5.93 -3.85
C ASN A 12 9.80 -6.54 -3.82
N ILE A 13 9.65 -7.86 -3.64
CA ILE A 13 8.35 -8.55 -3.72
C ILE A 13 8.19 -9.54 -2.57
N VAL A 14 7.00 -9.58 -1.99
CA VAL A 14 6.58 -10.65 -1.08
C VAL A 14 5.12 -11.00 -1.30
N ASN A 15 4.81 -12.30 -1.33
CA ASN A 15 3.44 -12.79 -1.41
C ASN A 15 2.67 -12.54 -0.11
N THR A 16 1.38 -12.25 -0.23
CA THR A 16 0.49 -11.97 0.90
C THR A 16 -0.80 -12.79 0.81
N ILE A 17 -1.45 -13.01 1.94
CA ILE A 17 -2.77 -13.68 2.02
C ILE A 17 -3.87 -12.62 1.76
N GLY A 18 -3.88 -12.09 0.51
CA GLY A 18 -4.63 -10.91 0.11
C GLY A 18 -4.01 -9.61 0.62
N SER A 19 -4.43 -8.45 0.06
CA SER A 19 -3.87 -7.14 0.40
C SER A 19 -4.09 -6.73 1.86
N LYS A 20 -5.19 -7.13 2.50
CA LYS A 20 -5.46 -6.80 3.91
C LYS A 20 -4.41 -7.35 4.87
N GLU A 21 -4.04 -8.62 4.71
CA GLU A 21 -3.01 -9.23 5.54
C GLU A 21 -1.67 -8.54 5.28
N GLY A 22 -1.35 -8.33 4.00
CA GLY A 22 -0.14 -7.62 3.59
C GLY A 22 -0.05 -6.23 4.22
N LEU A 23 -1.11 -5.43 4.15
CA LEU A 23 -1.17 -4.09 4.73
C LEU A 23 -0.98 -4.13 6.25
N THR A 24 -1.74 -4.98 6.94
CA THR A 24 -1.70 -5.05 8.40
C THR A 24 -0.32 -5.46 8.89
N HIS A 25 0.25 -6.52 8.32
CA HIS A 25 1.59 -6.99 8.70
C HIS A 25 2.70 -6.02 8.29
N LEU A 26 2.58 -5.34 7.15
CA LEU A 26 3.51 -4.30 6.75
C LEU A 26 3.55 -3.19 7.81
N LEU A 27 2.38 -2.64 8.17
CA LEU A 27 2.29 -1.58 9.17
C LEU A 27 2.81 -2.03 10.54
N MET A 28 2.49 -3.24 10.98
CA MET A 28 3.03 -3.82 12.22
C MET A 28 4.55 -3.98 12.20
N SER A 29 5.15 -4.17 11.02
CA SER A 29 6.60 -4.38 10.88
C SER A 29 7.42 -3.10 10.78
N ILE A 30 6.80 -1.97 10.40
CA ILE A 30 7.51 -0.70 10.13
C ILE A 30 7.14 0.44 11.09
N LEU A 31 6.01 0.33 11.81
CA LEU A 31 5.53 1.36 12.73
C LEU A 31 5.93 1.08 14.18
N ASN A 32 6.17 2.15 14.91
CA ASN A 32 6.31 2.14 16.36
C ASN A 32 5.09 2.80 17.00
N LYS A 33 4.89 2.51 18.28
CA LYS A 33 3.85 3.16 19.08
C LYS A 33 4.02 4.69 19.03
N GLY A 34 2.95 5.37 18.61
CA GLY A 34 2.90 6.83 18.52
C GLY A 34 3.38 7.43 17.19
N ASP A 35 3.86 6.61 16.24
CA ASP A 35 4.10 7.10 14.88
C ASP A 35 2.80 7.63 14.26
N ASN A 36 2.87 8.70 13.46
CA ASN A 36 1.72 9.22 12.76
C ASN A 36 1.60 8.60 11.38
N VAL A 37 0.39 8.14 11.06
CA VAL A 37 0.01 7.65 9.73
C VAL A 37 -1.14 8.48 9.19
N VAL A 38 -0.94 9.04 8.00
CA VAL A 38 -2.01 9.75 7.28
C VAL A 38 -2.83 8.74 6.49
N VAL A 39 -4.15 8.88 6.54
CA VAL A 39 -5.11 8.08 5.76
C VAL A 39 -6.14 8.99 5.10
N GLN A 40 -6.65 8.55 3.95
CA GLN A 40 -7.75 9.22 3.26
C GLN A 40 -9.04 9.16 4.11
N ASP A 41 -9.89 10.16 4.01
CA ASP A 41 -11.22 10.17 4.57
C ASP A 41 -12.23 10.68 3.50
N PRO A 42 -13.26 9.88 3.15
CA PRO A 42 -13.53 8.51 3.60
C PRO A 42 -12.48 7.50 3.15
N SER A 43 -12.39 6.34 3.79
CA SER A 43 -11.50 5.25 3.40
C SER A 43 -12.09 3.86 3.68
N TYR A 44 -11.51 2.86 3.05
CA TYR A 44 -11.84 1.47 3.38
C TYR A 44 -11.44 1.17 4.83
N PRO A 45 -12.28 0.52 5.65
CA PRO A 45 -12.08 0.44 7.11
C PRO A 45 -10.69 -0.05 7.55
N ILE A 46 -10.06 -0.99 6.84
CA ILE A 46 -8.75 -1.50 7.22
C ILE A 46 -7.65 -0.43 7.17
N HIS A 47 -7.79 0.58 6.29
CA HIS A 47 -6.82 1.67 6.20
C HIS A 47 -6.77 2.50 7.47
N HIS A 48 -7.89 2.57 8.18
CA HIS A 48 -7.98 3.25 9.47
C HIS A 48 -7.56 2.34 10.63
N TYR A 49 -8.02 1.08 10.63
CA TYR A 49 -7.80 0.19 11.77
C TYR A 49 -6.42 -0.45 11.79
N ALA A 50 -5.81 -0.75 10.65
CA ALA A 50 -4.50 -1.40 10.63
C ALA A 50 -3.39 -0.55 11.29
N PRO A 51 -3.27 0.77 11.04
CA PRO A 51 -2.32 1.61 11.78
C PRO A 51 -2.59 1.65 13.29
N LEU A 52 -3.88 1.71 13.70
CA LEU A 52 -4.25 1.67 15.12
C LEU A 52 -3.83 0.36 15.80
N ILE A 53 -4.03 -0.77 15.13
CA ILE A 53 -3.59 -2.09 15.62
C ILE A 53 -2.06 -2.11 15.77
N ALA A 54 -1.33 -1.46 14.87
CA ALA A 54 0.12 -1.31 14.96
C ALA A 54 0.58 -0.32 16.05
N GLY A 55 -0.35 0.34 16.76
CA GLY A 55 -0.05 1.30 17.83
C GLY A 55 0.23 2.72 17.37
N ALA A 56 -0.03 3.04 16.11
CA ALA A 56 0.16 4.36 15.52
C ALA A 56 -1.02 5.30 15.78
N ASN A 57 -0.77 6.60 15.65
CA ASN A 57 -1.79 7.63 15.57
C ASN A 57 -2.27 7.77 14.13
N VAL A 58 -3.57 7.89 13.93
CA VAL A 58 -4.17 8.06 12.60
C VAL A 58 -4.59 9.52 12.40
N ILE A 59 -4.05 10.14 11.36
CA ILE A 59 -4.43 11.48 10.90
C ILE A 59 -5.28 11.29 9.64
N LYS A 60 -6.55 11.65 9.72
CA LYS A 60 -7.47 11.59 8.60
C LYS A 60 -7.38 12.85 7.76
N ILE A 61 -7.27 12.69 6.44
CA ILE A 61 -7.27 13.78 5.49
C ILE A 61 -8.42 13.59 4.52
N GLU A 62 -9.24 14.61 4.41
CA GLU A 62 -10.33 14.64 3.45
C GLU A 62 -9.80 14.48 2.02
N CYS A 63 -10.43 13.56 1.27
CA CYS A 63 -10.05 13.20 -0.10
C CYS A 63 -11.27 13.30 -1.02
N LEU A 64 -11.68 14.52 -1.33
CA LEU A 64 -12.78 14.82 -2.28
C LEU A 64 -12.26 14.87 -3.72
N SER A 65 -10.99 15.21 -3.91
CA SER A 65 -10.27 15.15 -5.18
C SER A 65 -8.79 14.90 -4.91
N SER A 66 -8.02 14.59 -5.96
CA SER A 66 -6.56 14.45 -5.88
C SER A 66 -5.87 15.74 -5.40
N GLU A 67 -6.26 16.88 -5.94
CA GLU A 67 -5.73 18.18 -5.56
C GLU A 67 -6.08 18.55 -4.11
N ASN A 68 -7.33 18.34 -3.69
CA ASN A 68 -7.76 18.55 -2.31
C ASN A 68 -6.92 17.72 -1.34
N PHE A 69 -6.67 16.44 -1.65
CA PHE A 69 -5.85 15.57 -0.83
C PHE A 69 -4.41 16.07 -0.70
N LEU A 70 -3.75 16.44 -1.80
CA LEU A 70 -2.35 16.95 -1.79
C LEU A 70 -2.21 18.24 -1.00
N ASN A 71 -3.15 19.18 -1.13
CA ASN A 71 -3.15 20.43 -0.39
C ASN A 71 -3.29 20.21 1.12
N ASN A 72 -4.23 19.34 1.53
CA ASN A 72 -4.44 18.99 2.92
C ASN A 72 -3.25 18.20 3.49
N LEU A 73 -2.67 17.29 2.69
CA LEU A 73 -1.46 16.55 3.08
C LEU A 73 -0.28 17.50 3.31
N ASN A 74 -0.02 18.42 2.39
CA ASN A 74 1.07 19.38 2.52
C ASN A 74 0.92 20.23 3.79
N THR A 75 -0.29 20.69 4.09
CA THR A 75 -0.59 21.41 5.34
C THR A 75 -0.32 20.56 6.57
N THR A 76 -0.73 19.29 6.56
CA THR A 76 -0.51 18.34 7.66
C THR A 76 0.98 18.08 7.89
N LEU A 77 1.76 17.93 6.82
CA LEU A 77 3.19 17.66 6.87
C LEU A 77 4.01 18.82 7.45
N THR A 78 3.50 20.06 7.42
CA THR A 78 4.17 21.20 8.07
C THR A 78 4.08 21.19 9.58
N SER A 79 3.07 20.50 10.15
CA SER A 79 2.76 20.50 11.60
C SER A 79 2.99 19.15 12.27
N HIS A 80 3.08 18.07 11.49
CA HIS A 80 3.21 16.71 12.00
C HIS A 80 4.36 15.97 11.31
N LYS A 81 5.20 15.28 12.10
CA LYS A 81 6.10 14.28 11.55
C LYS A 81 5.29 13.04 11.20
N VAL A 82 5.19 12.71 9.92
CA VAL A 82 4.44 11.57 9.40
C VAL A 82 5.41 10.44 9.06
N LYS A 83 5.09 9.22 9.46
CA LYS A 83 5.89 8.02 9.15
C LYS A 83 5.45 7.36 7.86
N ALA A 84 4.13 7.31 7.61
CA ALA A 84 3.57 6.75 6.40
C ALA A 84 2.30 7.48 5.96
N VAL A 85 2.06 7.51 4.67
CA VAL A 85 0.83 7.98 4.03
C VAL A 85 0.20 6.79 3.31
N LEU A 86 -1.01 6.43 3.70
CA LEU A 86 -1.76 5.32 3.11
C LEU A 86 -2.81 5.87 2.16
N VAL A 87 -2.71 5.50 0.90
CA VAL A 87 -3.65 5.83 -0.17
C VAL A 87 -4.20 4.58 -0.85
N SER A 88 -5.28 4.73 -1.57
CA SER A 88 -5.85 3.69 -2.42
C SER A 88 -6.46 4.36 -3.65
N PHE A 89 -5.96 4.04 -4.84
CA PHE A 89 -6.53 4.50 -6.10
C PHE A 89 -6.38 3.41 -7.17
N PRO A 90 -7.49 3.02 -7.84
CA PRO A 90 -8.88 3.50 -7.70
C PRO A 90 -9.42 3.33 -6.28
N HIS A 91 -10.14 4.34 -5.81
CA HIS A 91 -10.47 4.48 -4.38
C HIS A 91 -11.77 3.79 -3.97
N ASN A 92 -11.75 3.08 -2.87
CA ASN A 92 -12.92 2.57 -2.18
C ASN A 92 -13.16 3.39 -0.89
N PRO A 93 -14.30 4.14 -0.75
CA PRO A 93 -15.58 3.94 -1.45
C PRO A 93 -15.89 4.94 -2.58
N THR A 94 -15.08 5.98 -2.81
CA THR A 94 -15.47 7.13 -3.64
C THR A 94 -15.33 6.91 -5.15
N THR A 95 -14.66 5.83 -5.57
CA THR A 95 -14.32 5.53 -6.97
C THR A 95 -13.37 6.53 -7.63
N LEU A 96 -12.81 7.47 -6.87
CA LEU A 96 -11.81 8.42 -7.37
C LEU A 96 -10.63 7.69 -8.00
N THR A 97 -10.17 8.21 -9.12
CA THR A 97 -8.93 7.81 -9.79
C THR A 97 -7.96 8.98 -9.82
N VAL A 98 -6.70 8.69 -10.06
CA VAL A 98 -5.64 9.69 -10.19
C VAL A 98 -4.85 9.45 -11.48
N ASN A 99 -4.13 10.45 -11.92
CA ASN A 99 -3.16 10.36 -13.01
C ASN A 99 -1.73 10.17 -12.45
N GLN A 100 -0.75 10.01 -13.32
CA GLN A 100 0.65 9.81 -12.91
C GLN A 100 1.21 11.05 -12.21
N GLU A 101 0.82 12.25 -12.63
CA GLU A 101 1.27 13.53 -12.06
C GLU A 101 0.94 13.64 -10.58
N PHE A 102 -0.21 13.10 -10.15
CA PHE A 102 -0.56 13.02 -8.72
C PHE A 102 0.47 12.22 -7.93
N TYR A 103 0.89 11.06 -8.44
CA TYR A 103 1.91 10.25 -7.78
C TYR A 103 3.29 10.90 -7.80
N ASP A 104 3.65 11.61 -8.88
CA ASP A 104 4.89 12.37 -8.95
C ASP A 104 4.95 13.44 -7.86
N GLU A 105 3.87 14.20 -7.65
CA GLU A 105 3.77 15.19 -6.58
C GLU A 105 3.81 14.53 -5.19
N LEU A 106 3.08 13.43 -4.99
CA LEU A 106 3.05 12.70 -3.73
C LEU A 106 4.44 12.14 -3.36
N VAL A 107 5.18 11.60 -4.33
CA VAL A 107 6.55 11.11 -4.14
C VAL A 107 7.51 12.28 -3.84
N ASN A 108 7.33 13.45 -4.48
CA ASN A 108 8.12 14.63 -4.16
C ASN A 108 7.90 15.09 -2.71
N LEU A 109 6.67 15.03 -2.21
CA LEU A 109 6.39 15.26 -0.78
C LEU A 109 7.06 14.20 0.11
N ALA A 110 7.00 12.93 -0.28
CA ALA A 110 7.62 11.85 0.47
C ALA A 110 9.14 12.01 0.60
N ARG A 111 9.80 12.42 -0.48
CA ARG A 111 11.24 12.75 -0.46
C ARG A 111 11.56 13.93 0.44
N ARG A 112 10.74 14.99 0.38
CA ARG A 112 10.94 16.21 1.18
C ARG A 112 10.77 15.97 2.68
N TYR A 113 9.74 15.24 3.07
CA TYR A 113 9.35 15.03 4.47
C TYR A 113 9.75 13.66 5.03
N ASN A 114 10.36 12.81 4.20
CA ASN A 114 10.88 11.49 4.55
C ASN A 114 9.84 10.55 5.17
N PHE A 115 8.78 10.25 4.42
CA PHE A 115 7.76 9.27 4.78
C PHE A 115 7.63 8.18 3.70
N LEU A 116 7.02 7.05 4.08
CA LEU A 116 6.69 5.97 3.15
C LEU A 116 5.27 6.15 2.61
N ILE A 117 5.08 5.99 1.30
CA ILE A 117 3.76 5.91 0.68
C ILE A 117 3.39 4.45 0.52
N ILE A 118 2.19 4.09 0.99
CA ILE A 118 1.63 2.75 0.82
C ILE A 118 0.34 2.90 0.02
N ASN A 119 0.31 2.34 -1.18
CA ASN A 119 -0.86 2.33 -2.04
C ASN A 119 -1.55 0.96 -2.00
N ASP A 120 -2.77 0.89 -1.47
CA ASP A 120 -3.62 -0.30 -1.62
C ASP A 120 -4.23 -0.29 -3.03
N PHE A 121 -3.57 -1.00 -3.94
CA PHE A 121 -3.86 -1.05 -5.37
C PHE A 121 -4.76 -2.24 -5.75
N ALA A 122 -5.69 -2.59 -4.86
CA ALA A 122 -6.57 -3.75 -5.02
C ALA A 122 -7.50 -3.67 -6.25
N TYR A 123 -7.67 -2.49 -6.85
CA TYR A 123 -8.51 -2.24 -8.03
C TYR A 123 -7.70 -1.89 -9.28
N SER A 124 -6.40 -2.21 -9.32
CA SER A 124 -5.50 -1.97 -10.46
C SER A 124 -6.02 -2.49 -11.81
N ASP A 125 -6.73 -3.61 -11.77
CA ASP A 125 -7.22 -4.31 -12.98
C ASP A 125 -8.70 -4.00 -13.28
N ILE A 126 -9.31 -3.05 -12.55
CA ILE A 126 -10.70 -2.64 -12.78
C ILE A 126 -10.70 -1.22 -13.33
N TYR A 127 -10.81 -1.11 -14.64
CA TYR A 127 -10.85 0.16 -15.35
C TYR A 127 -11.73 0.05 -16.59
N PHE A 128 -12.11 1.20 -17.14
CA PHE A 128 -12.95 1.34 -18.31
C PHE A 128 -12.20 2.10 -19.41
N ASN A 129 -12.65 1.99 -20.64
CA ASN A 129 -12.13 2.74 -21.80
C ASN A 129 -10.61 2.59 -22.04
N GLU A 130 -10.02 1.43 -21.72
CA GLU A 130 -8.59 1.15 -21.90
C GLU A 130 -7.64 2.07 -21.08
N GLU A 131 -8.18 2.94 -20.24
CA GLU A 131 -7.41 3.81 -19.36
C GLU A 131 -7.02 3.09 -18.08
N LYS A 132 -5.86 2.47 -18.10
CA LYS A 132 -5.34 1.74 -16.95
C LYS A 132 -4.91 2.70 -15.83
N PRO A 133 -5.30 2.42 -14.56
CA PRO A 133 -4.83 3.22 -13.44
C PRO A 133 -3.29 3.22 -13.37
N PRO A 134 -2.64 4.37 -13.13
CA PRO A 134 -1.18 4.44 -13.02
C PRO A 134 -0.67 3.72 -11.76
N SER A 135 0.57 3.20 -11.84
CA SER A 135 1.25 2.67 -10.66
C SER A 135 2.04 3.76 -9.95
N LEU A 136 1.94 3.81 -8.64
CA LEU A 136 2.76 4.66 -7.78
C LEU A 136 4.27 4.41 -7.99
N LEU A 137 4.64 3.16 -8.28
CA LEU A 137 6.06 2.77 -8.44
C LEU A 137 6.72 3.42 -9.64
N ASN A 138 5.96 3.84 -10.67
CA ASN A 138 6.51 4.56 -11.82
C ASN A 138 7.04 5.95 -11.44
N SER A 139 6.51 6.57 -10.38
CA SER A 139 6.99 7.87 -9.85
C SER A 139 8.23 7.74 -8.96
N ASP A 140 8.58 6.53 -8.55
CA ASP A 140 9.72 6.27 -7.66
C ASP A 140 10.56 5.07 -8.15
N PRO A 141 11.31 5.20 -9.23
CA PRO A 141 12.03 4.08 -9.87
C PRO A 141 13.07 3.37 -8.98
N GLN A 142 13.49 3.99 -7.87
CA GLN A 142 14.38 3.39 -6.88
C GLN A 142 13.62 2.72 -5.73
N PHE A 143 12.30 2.92 -5.66
CA PHE A 143 11.42 2.40 -4.60
C PHE A 143 11.83 2.86 -3.19
N ASP A 144 12.45 4.05 -3.07
CA ASP A 144 12.92 4.54 -1.77
C ASP A 144 11.79 4.89 -0.81
N HIS A 145 10.66 5.37 -1.36
CA HIS A 145 9.53 5.88 -0.59
C HIS A 145 8.20 5.19 -0.89
N THR A 146 8.18 4.09 -1.65
CA THR A 146 6.93 3.52 -2.16
C THR A 146 6.77 2.04 -1.89
N VAL A 147 5.54 1.65 -1.55
CA VAL A 147 5.07 0.26 -1.52
C VAL A 147 3.68 0.20 -2.13
N GLU A 148 3.42 -0.76 -3.00
CA GLU A 148 2.09 -1.10 -3.52
C GLU A 148 1.64 -2.48 -3.08
N LEU A 149 0.34 -2.60 -2.79
CA LEU A 149 -0.31 -3.84 -2.39
C LEU A 149 -1.30 -4.25 -3.48
N TYR A 150 -1.04 -5.38 -4.10
CA TYR A 150 -1.90 -5.98 -5.14
C TYR A 150 -2.75 -7.11 -4.59
N SER A 151 -3.90 -7.34 -5.24
CA SER A 151 -4.79 -8.43 -4.89
C SER A 151 -5.44 -9.04 -6.12
N LEU A 152 -5.38 -10.35 -6.25
CA LEU A 152 -6.12 -11.07 -7.30
C LEU A 152 -7.62 -11.18 -7.02
N THR A 153 -8.04 -10.71 -5.85
CA THR A 153 -9.43 -10.81 -5.38
C THR A 153 -10.43 -10.14 -6.32
N LYS A 154 -10.09 -8.95 -6.85
CA LYS A 154 -11.02 -8.09 -7.60
C LYS A 154 -10.88 -8.27 -9.10
N GLY A 155 -9.70 -8.02 -9.65
CA GLY A 155 -9.47 -8.11 -11.10
C GLY A 155 -9.69 -9.51 -11.67
N TYR A 156 -9.39 -10.55 -10.90
CA TYR A 156 -9.48 -11.95 -11.34
C TYR A 156 -10.64 -12.73 -10.68
N SER A 157 -11.51 -12.08 -9.92
CA SER A 157 -12.61 -12.74 -9.19
C SER A 157 -12.15 -13.89 -8.27
N MET A 158 -10.94 -13.81 -7.75
CA MET A 158 -10.29 -14.87 -6.95
C MET A 158 -10.38 -14.60 -5.44
N ALA A 159 -11.55 -14.18 -4.95
CA ALA A 159 -11.73 -13.80 -3.54
C ALA A 159 -11.40 -14.93 -2.56
N GLY A 160 -11.76 -16.17 -2.89
CA GLY A 160 -11.51 -17.35 -2.05
C GLY A 160 -10.06 -17.81 -1.99
N TRP A 161 -9.26 -17.49 -2.98
CA TRP A 161 -7.87 -17.94 -3.09
C TRP A 161 -6.92 -17.22 -2.13
N ARG A 162 -7.32 -16.05 -1.65
CA ARG A 162 -6.53 -15.24 -0.71
C ARG A 162 -5.10 -14.97 -1.20
N VAL A 163 -4.94 -14.61 -2.47
CA VAL A 163 -3.65 -14.29 -3.08
C VAL A 163 -3.52 -12.80 -3.30
N GLY A 164 -2.41 -12.25 -2.87
CA GLY A 164 -1.96 -10.90 -3.12
C GLY A 164 -0.44 -10.83 -3.00
N PHE A 165 0.11 -9.64 -3.19
CA PHE A 165 1.54 -9.40 -3.00
C PHE A 165 1.79 -7.93 -2.68
N ALA A 166 2.88 -7.66 -1.98
CA ALA A 166 3.40 -6.34 -1.73
C ALA A 166 4.68 -6.16 -2.54
N VAL A 167 4.84 -4.99 -3.15
CA VAL A 167 6.01 -4.64 -3.97
C VAL A 167 6.51 -3.23 -3.63
N GLY A 168 7.81 -3.00 -3.73
CA GLY A 168 8.41 -1.68 -3.56
C GLY A 168 9.66 -1.66 -2.69
N ASN A 169 9.69 -0.74 -1.73
CA ASN A 169 10.84 -0.45 -0.87
C ASN A 169 11.45 -1.70 -0.24
N GLU A 170 12.75 -1.94 -0.48
CA GLU A 170 13.47 -3.16 -0.04
C GLU A 170 13.41 -3.33 1.49
N SER A 171 13.59 -2.26 2.25
CA SER A 171 13.57 -2.33 3.72
C SER A 171 12.18 -2.69 4.26
N ALA A 172 11.13 -2.10 3.69
CA ALA A 172 9.75 -2.38 4.06
C ALA A 172 9.36 -3.83 3.69
N ILE A 173 9.72 -4.28 2.50
CA ILE A 173 9.47 -5.66 2.03
C ILE A 173 10.24 -6.68 2.88
N SER A 174 11.52 -6.40 3.21
CA SER A 174 12.31 -7.25 4.11
C SER A 174 11.68 -7.36 5.50
N SER A 175 11.21 -6.24 6.05
CA SER A 175 10.55 -6.21 7.36
C SER A 175 9.25 -7.02 7.35
N LEU A 176 8.43 -6.86 6.32
CA LEU A 176 7.21 -7.64 6.11
C LEU A 176 7.53 -9.13 5.96
N THR A 177 8.54 -9.49 5.17
CA THR A 177 8.98 -10.89 4.95
C THR A 177 9.40 -11.54 6.26
N LYS A 178 10.16 -10.84 7.11
CA LYS A 178 10.56 -11.34 8.43
C LYS A 178 9.36 -11.61 9.33
N LEU A 179 8.39 -10.69 9.39
CA LEU A 179 7.18 -10.88 10.19
C LEU A 179 6.36 -12.06 9.66
N LYS A 180 6.22 -12.18 8.35
CA LYS A 180 5.47 -13.28 7.72
C LYS A 180 6.13 -14.65 7.92
N SER A 181 7.44 -14.74 7.92
CA SER A 181 8.15 -16.00 8.13
C SER A 181 7.85 -16.62 9.50
N LEU A 182 7.53 -15.83 10.49
CA LEU A 182 7.12 -16.30 11.81
C LEU A 182 5.70 -16.87 11.83
N SER A 183 4.82 -16.40 10.95
CA SER A 183 3.41 -16.83 10.95
C SER A 183 3.09 -17.92 9.91
N LEU A 184 3.82 -17.96 8.80
CA LEU A 184 3.49 -18.82 7.65
C LEU A 184 4.25 -20.17 7.62
N ILE A 185 5.32 -20.34 8.38
CA ILE A 185 6.05 -21.61 8.49
C ILE A 185 5.13 -22.76 8.97
N HIS A 186 4.06 -22.43 9.69
CA HIS A 186 3.12 -23.42 10.21
C HIS A 186 1.85 -23.61 9.38
N ILE A 187 1.64 -22.81 8.32
CA ILE A 187 0.37 -22.79 7.57
C ILE A 187 0.52 -23.38 6.15
N SER A 188 1.74 -23.43 5.60
CA SER A 188 1.96 -23.82 4.20
C SER A 188 2.62 -25.18 4.01
N GLU A 189 2.56 -26.06 4.97
CA GLU A 189 2.87 -27.48 4.68
C GLU A 189 1.72 -28.04 3.82
N PRO A 190 1.99 -28.43 2.56
CA PRO A 190 0.98 -29.16 1.81
C PRO A 190 0.68 -30.43 2.60
N THR A 191 -0.56 -30.62 3.00
CA THR A 191 -1.04 -31.90 3.57
C THR A 191 -0.61 -32.97 2.59
N ARG A 192 0.44 -33.72 2.94
CA ARG A 192 0.78 -34.94 2.20
C ARG A 192 -0.45 -35.83 2.26
N PRO A 193 -0.96 -36.30 1.11
CA PRO A 193 -1.97 -37.35 1.16
C PRO A 193 -1.39 -38.52 2.00
N VAL A 194 -2.05 -38.86 3.05
CA VAL A 194 -1.78 -40.12 3.77
C VAL A 194 -2.27 -41.20 2.82
N LEU A 195 -1.34 -41.88 2.16
CA LEU A 195 -1.61 -43.09 1.40
C LEU A 195 -1.95 -44.23 2.32
#